data_78540fea3cfa6a2bff4978207be36e7c
#
_entry.id   78540fea3cfa6a2bff4978207be36e7c
#
_cell.length_a   1.000
_cell.length_b   1.000
_cell.length_c   1.000
_cell.angle_alpha   90.00
_cell.angle_beta   90.00
_cell.angle_gamma   90.00
#
_symmetry.space_group_name_H-M   'P 1'
#
loop_
_entity.id
_entity.type
_entity.pdbx_description
1 polymer ?
#
loop_
_entity_poly.entity_id
_entity_poly.type
_entity_poly.pdbx_seq_one_letter_code
_entity_poly.pdbx_strand_id
1 'polypeptide(L)'
;LYERIREKVKEGRWEADGAMWLEADCNLTSGESLVRQILYGKKFFREEFGVDCHTVWEPDVFGYSAALPQIMQKSGITRFVTAKIGWNDTNRMPYDAFRWQGIDGSSVFAYFISTCDCDPRRGVYDTTYTTYCGPIDAKAVLGTWNRFQQKEFDDVTMISYGWGDGGGGPTREMLEQQRRLAHGVPGIPRTKMATLQETLDEIE
;
A
#
# COMPACT_ATOMS: atom_id res chain seq x y z
N LEU A 1 -8.71 23.73 -6.63
CA LEU A 1 -8.58 22.31 -6.26
C LEU A 1 -7.48 22.13 -5.21
N TYR A 2 -6.28 22.66 -5.42
CA TYR A 2 -5.11 22.44 -4.57
C TYR A 2 -5.32 22.94 -3.12
N GLU A 3 -5.90 24.13 -2.94
CA GLU A 3 -6.25 24.65 -1.61
C GLU A 3 -7.21 23.72 -0.86
N ARG A 4 -8.20 23.15 -1.57
CA ARG A 4 -9.12 22.18 -0.97
C ARG A 4 -8.41 20.88 -0.53
N ILE A 5 -7.36 20.46 -1.24
CA ILE A 5 -6.53 19.32 -0.82
C ILE A 5 -5.80 19.66 0.47
N ARG A 6 -5.15 20.83 0.54
CA ARG A 6 -4.47 21.30 1.77
C ARG A 6 -5.42 21.35 2.97
N GLU A 7 -6.63 21.85 2.77
CA GLU A 7 -7.67 21.86 3.81
C GLU A 7 -7.98 20.44 4.28
N LYS A 8 -8.16 19.47 3.37
CA LYS A 8 -8.48 18.09 3.73
C LYS A 8 -7.33 17.36 4.41
N VAL A 9 -6.10 17.65 4.04
CA VAL A 9 -4.91 17.15 4.76
C VAL A 9 -4.87 17.72 6.17
N LYS A 10 -5.08 19.04 6.32
CA LYS A 10 -5.12 19.71 7.63
C LYS A 10 -6.26 19.21 8.53
N GLU A 11 -7.40 18.84 7.94
CA GLU A 11 -8.53 18.24 8.66
C GLU A 11 -8.29 16.76 9.03
N GLY A 12 -7.18 16.14 8.59
CA GLY A 12 -6.93 14.70 8.76
C GLY A 12 -7.84 13.80 7.91
N ARG A 13 -8.46 14.34 6.87
CA ARG A 13 -9.35 13.60 5.96
C ARG A 13 -8.67 13.12 4.67
N TRP A 14 -7.46 13.53 4.48
CA TRP A 14 -6.59 13.11 3.39
C TRP A 14 -5.20 12.91 3.97
N GLU A 15 -4.73 11.68 3.96
CA GLU A 15 -3.37 11.36 4.36
C GLU A 15 -2.41 11.73 3.23
N ALA A 16 -1.41 12.53 3.55
CA ALA A 16 -0.34 12.88 2.63
C ALA A 16 0.88 12.02 2.97
N ASP A 17 1.17 11.01 2.16
CA ASP A 17 2.31 10.09 2.34
C ASP A 17 2.82 9.58 0.99
N GLY A 18 3.81 8.69 1.01
CA GLY A 18 4.39 8.04 -0.17
C GLY A 18 5.87 8.35 -0.38
N ALA A 19 6.39 9.41 0.23
CA ALA A 19 7.78 9.83 0.33
C ALA A 19 8.49 10.16 -0.99
N MET A 20 8.26 9.47 -2.09
CA MET A 20 8.90 9.74 -3.38
C MET A 20 8.20 10.85 -4.16
N TRP A 21 8.93 11.49 -5.07
CA TRP A 21 8.41 12.54 -5.94
C TRP A 21 7.36 12.01 -6.93
N LEU A 22 7.61 10.81 -7.45
CA LEU A 22 6.70 10.06 -8.30
C LEU A 22 6.91 8.56 -8.06
N GLU A 23 6.07 7.72 -8.65
CA GLU A 23 6.21 6.26 -8.65
C GLU A 23 7.37 5.85 -9.56
N ALA A 24 8.56 5.71 -8.98
CA ALA A 24 9.79 5.54 -9.73
C ALA A 24 10.08 4.06 -10.02
N ASP A 25 10.54 3.75 -11.24
CA ASP A 25 11.16 2.45 -11.50
C ASP A 25 12.37 2.26 -10.57
N CYS A 26 12.35 1.19 -9.78
CA CYS A 26 13.36 0.91 -8.77
C CYS A 26 14.41 -0.13 -9.20
N ASN A 27 14.35 -0.64 -10.42
CA ASN A 27 15.33 -1.59 -10.97
C ASN A 27 16.30 -0.93 -11.95
N LEU A 28 15.79 -0.12 -12.89
CA LEU A 28 16.60 0.50 -13.94
C LEU A 28 17.21 1.83 -13.49
N THR A 29 16.56 2.48 -12.54
CA THR A 29 16.95 3.80 -12.03
C THR A 29 18.20 3.69 -11.16
N SER A 30 19.13 4.65 -11.31
CA SER A 30 20.33 4.71 -10.48
C SER A 30 20.02 5.03 -9.02
N GLY A 31 20.90 4.60 -8.11
CA GLY A 31 20.76 4.92 -6.68
C GLY A 31 20.70 6.43 -6.39
N GLU A 32 21.47 7.25 -7.13
CA GLU A 32 21.42 8.72 -7.03
C GLU A 32 20.03 9.26 -7.42
N SER A 33 19.42 8.71 -8.46
CA SER A 33 18.06 9.11 -8.85
C SER A 33 17.03 8.74 -7.78
N LEU A 34 17.13 7.56 -7.16
CA LEU A 34 16.26 7.15 -6.05
C LEU A 34 16.43 8.04 -4.82
N VAL A 35 17.67 8.43 -4.48
CA VAL A 35 17.93 9.42 -3.42
C VAL A 35 17.21 10.74 -3.73
N ARG A 36 17.27 11.21 -4.98
CA ARG A 36 16.57 12.44 -5.39
C ARG A 36 15.05 12.32 -5.37
N GLN A 37 14.50 11.16 -5.74
CA GLN A 37 13.07 10.91 -5.61
C GLN A 37 12.60 11.14 -4.18
N ILE A 38 13.31 10.58 -3.22
CA ILE A 38 12.96 10.73 -1.79
C ILE A 38 13.24 12.16 -1.31
N LEU A 39 14.37 12.75 -1.69
CA LEU A 39 14.71 14.11 -1.30
C LEU A 39 13.67 15.13 -1.73
N TYR A 40 13.27 15.09 -3.00
CA TYR A 40 12.27 16.01 -3.54
C TYR A 40 10.86 15.69 -3.07
N GLY A 41 10.51 14.42 -2.95
CA GLY A 41 9.21 13.99 -2.43
C GLY A 41 9.01 14.45 -1.00
N LYS A 42 9.91 14.08 -0.08
CA LYS A 42 9.83 14.51 1.33
C LYS A 42 9.86 16.03 1.47
N LYS A 43 10.68 16.74 0.66
CA LYS A 43 10.69 18.20 0.65
C LYS A 43 9.31 18.75 0.29
N PHE A 44 8.69 18.25 -0.79
CA PHE A 44 7.38 18.67 -1.23
C PHE A 44 6.31 18.44 -0.14
N PHE A 45 6.22 17.23 0.42
CA PHE A 45 5.24 16.93 1.46
C PHE A 45 5.41 17.82 2.70
N ARG A 46 6.66 18.12 3.06
CA ARG A 46 6.95 19.01 4.20
C ARG A 46 6.56 20.46 3.92
N GLU A 47 6.90 20.99 2.76
CA GLU A 47 6.62 22.38 2.39
C GLU A 47 5.14 22.61 2.14
N GLU A 48 4.45 21.65 1.51
CA GLU A 48 3.06 21.81 1.11
C GLU A 48 2.05 21.41 2.20
N PHE A 49 2.37 20.41 2.99
CA PHE A 49 1.44 19.81 3.94
C PHE A 49 1.95 19.77 5.39
N GLY A 50 3.21 20.10 5.63
CA GLY A 50 3.83 20.01 6.96
C GLY A 50 4.08 18.56 7.42
N VAL A 51 4.09 17.60 6.50
CA VAL A 51 4.22 16.16 6.77
C VAL A 51 5.64 15.68 6.47
N ASP A 52 6.24 14.92 7.39
CA ASP A 52 7.46 14.16 7.14
C ASP A 52 7.09 12.68 6.90
N CYS A 53 7.17 12.25 5.65
CA CYS A 53 6.79 10.90 5.25
C CYS A 53 7.81 9.86 5.77
N HIS A 54 7.30 8.76 6.29
CA HIS A 54 8.10 7.62 6.78
C HIS A 54 7.85 6.32 6.02
N THR A 55 6.96 6.34 5.04
CA THR A 55 6.59 5.18 4.22
C THR A 55 6.87 5.49 2.75
N VAL A 56 7.51 4.56 2.04
CA VAL A 56 7.50 4.52 0.57
C VAL A 56 6.28 3.72 0.13
N TRP A 57 5.43 4.37 -0.66
CA TRP A 57 4.24 3.76 -1.28
C TRP A 57 4.46 3.63 -2.78
N GLU A 58 4.77 2.41 -3.23
CA GLU A 58 5.09 2.07 -4.63
C GLU A 58 4.27 0.85 -5.08
N PRO A 59 2.93 0.96 -5.20
CA PRO A 59 2.07 -0.19 -5.39
C PRO A 59 2.18 -0.82 -6.78
N ASP A 60 2.59 -0.08 -7.80
CA ASP A 60 2.56 -0.50 -9.20
C ASP A 60 3.95 -0.70 -9.84
N VAL A 61 5.01 -0.69 -9.05
CA VAL A 61 6.39 -0.87 -9.54
C VAL A 61 6.77 -2.35 -9.58
N PHE A 62 7.43 -2.77 -10.67
CA PHE A 62 7.64 -4.17 -11.05
C PHE A 62 8.95 -4.78 -10.53
N GLY A 63 9.50 -4.25 -9.48
CA GLY A 63 10.69 -4.78 -8.83
C GLY A 63 11.52 -3.71 -8.15
N TYR A 64 12.40 -4.13 -7.23
CA TYR A 64 13.10 -3.23 -6.32
C TYR A 64 14.54 -3.67 -6.14
N SER A 65 15.46 -2.69 -6.18
CA SER A 65 16.87 -2.92 -5.88
C SER A 65 17.07 -3.31 -4.42
N ALA A 66 17.92 -4.27 -4.17
CA ALA A 66 18.34 -4.65 -2.82
C ALA A 66 19.12 -3.52 -2.06
N ALA A 67 19.45 -2.43 -2.74
CA ALA A 67 20.02 -1.23 -2.14
C ALA A 67 18.95 -0.24 -1.63
N LEU A 68 17.66 -0.46 -1.98
CA LEU A 68 16.59 0.47 -1.60
C LEU A 68 16.42 0.61 -0.08
N PRO A 69 16.48 -0.46 0.74
CA PRO A 69 16.40 -0.33 2.19
C PRO A 69 17.46 0.61 2.79
N GLN A 70 18.68 0.61 2.27
CA GLN A 70 19.73 1.53 2.68
C GLN A 70 19.35 2.98 2.39
N ILE A 71 18.90 3.24 1.17
CA ILE A 71 18.50 4.59 0.73
C ILE A 71 17.34 5.10 1.60
N MET A 72 16.34 4.27 1.81
CA MET A 72 15.18 4.57 2.64
C MET A 72 15.59 4.89 4.07
N GLN A 73 16.34 4.00 4.72
CA GLN A 73 16.73 4.16 6.11
C GLN A 73 17.58 5.41 6.34
N LYS A 74 18.54 5.71 5.43
CA LYS A 74 19.35 6.93 5.47
C LYS A 74 18.54 8.19 5.19
N SER A 75 17.36 8.06 4.62
CA SER A 75 16.41 9.15 4.38
C SER A 75 15.33 9.28 5.46
N GLY A 76 15.42 8.50 6.54
CA GLY A 76 14.45 8.49 7.64
C GLY A 76 13.14 7.80 7.30
N ILE A 77 13.15 6.88 6.34
CA ILE A 77 11.99 6.07 5.93
C ILE A 77 12.19 4.66 6.47
N THR A 78 11.20 4.16 7.19
CA THR A 78 11.26 2.86 7.88
C THR A 78 10.30 1.83 7.34
N ARG A 79 9.34 2.24 6.49
CA ARG A 79 8.27 1.41 5.96
C ARG A 79 8.20 1.44 4.45
N PHE A 80 7.87 0.29 3.86
CA PHE A 80 7.76 0.09 2.42
C PHE A 80 6.51 -0.70 2.09
N VAL A 81 5.72 -0.22 1.12
CA VAL A 81 4.47 -0.86 0.72
C VAL A 81 4.41 -0.99 -0.80
N THR A 82 4.06 -2.20 -1.27
CA THR A 82 3.89 -2.51 -2.69
C THR A 82 2.80 -3.55 -2.94
N ALA A 83 2.38 -3.71 -4.20
CA ALA A 83 1.44 -4.75 -4.65
C ALA A 83 1.98 -5.59 -5.81
N LYS A 84 2.64 -5.00 -6.78
CA LYS A 84 3.01 -5.65 -8.06
C LYS A 84 4.01 -6.80 -7.95
N ILE A 85 4.78 -6.85 -6.90
CA ILE A 85 5.69 -7.98 -6.68
C ILE A 85 4.95 -9.33 -6.53
N GLY A 86 3.67 -9.29 -6.25
CA GLY A 86 2.78 -10.45 -6.24
C GLY A 86 2.34 -10.94 -7.62
N TRP A 87 2.64 -10.19 -8.69
CA TRP A 87 2.30 -10.57 -10.07
C TRP A 87 3.38 -11.48 -10.67
N ASN A 88 3.38 -12.71 -10.21
CA ASN A 88 4.35 -13.71 -10.59
C ASN A 88 3.62 -15.07 -10.78
N ASP A 89 3.80 -15.68 -11.93
CA ASP A 89 3.17 -16.95 -12.30
C ASP A 89 4.01 -18.18 -11.92
N THR A 90 5.23 -17.98 -11.47
CA THR A 90 6.17 -19.07 -11.16
C THR A 90 6.20 -19.41 -9.67
N ASN A 91 6.25 -18.39 -8.82
CA ASN A 91 6.32 -18.56 -7.36
C ASN A 91 5.65 -17.40 -6.64
N ARG A 92 5.40 -17.59 -5.36
CA ARG A 92 4.84 -16.57 -4.49
C ARG A 92 5.78 -16.30 -3.33
N MET A 93 5.92 -15.02 -2.99
CA MET A 93 6.60 -14.63 -1.75
C MET A 93 5.89 -15.26 -0.55
N PRO A 94 6.61 -15.90 0.39
CA PRO A 94 5.98 -16.61 1.49
C PRO A 94 5.43 -15.71 2.59
N TYR A 95 5.70 -14.41 2.53
CA TYR A 95 5.28 -13.42 3.52
C TYR A 95 4.67 -12.21 2.85
N ASP A 96 3.61 -11.66 3.43
CA ASP A 96 3.03 -10.37 3.03
C ASP A 96 3.55 -9.22 3.92
N ALA A 97 3.96 -9.51 5.16
CA ALA A 97 4.57 -8.57 6.09
C ALA A 97 5.89 -9.13 6.64
N PHE A 98 6.98 -8.39 6.53
CA PHE A 98 8.31 -8.87 6.92
C PHE A 98 9.33 -7.74 7.09
N ARG A 99 10.48 -8.05 7.70
CA ARG A 99 11.65 -7.17 7.72
C ARG A 99 12.49 -7.41 6.47
N TRP A 100 12.50 -6.42 5.57
CA TRP A 100 13.32 -6.45 4.37
C TRP A 100 14.70 -5.87 4.66
N GLN A 101 15.72 -6.72 4.58
CA GLN A 101 17.11 -6.33 4.77
C GLN A 101 17.79 -6.08 3.42
N GLY A 102 18.42 -4.92 3.29
CA GLY A 102 19.23 -4.55 2.14
C GLY A 102 20.64 -5.15 2.16
N ILE A 103 21.39 -4.90 1.08
CA ILE A 103 22.76 -5.43 0.88
C ILE A 103 23.77 -4.95 1.91
N ASP A 104 23.52 -3.82 2.56
CA ASP A 104 24.39 -3.22 3.57
C ASP A 104 23.97 -3.58 5.02
N GLY A 105 22.91 -4.40 5.17
CA GLY A 105 22.34 -4.75 6.46
C GLY A 105 21.27 -3.78 6.98
N SER A 106 21.03 -2.65 6.32
CA SER A 106 19.91 -1.76 6.63
C SER A 106 18.57 -2.52 6.49
N SER A 107 17.61 -2.27 7.38
CA SER A 107 16.35 -3.00 7.38
C SER A 107 15.17 -2.06 7.52
N VAL A 108 14.11 -2.33 6.74
CA VAL A 108 12.83 -1.62 6.80
C VAL A 108 11.69 -2.63 6.95
N PHE A 109 10.56 -2.19 7.49
CA PHE A 109 9.35 -2.99 7.47
C PHE A 109 8.75 -2.97 6.07
N ALA A 110 8.48 -4.13 5.47
CA ALA A 110 7.87 -4.26 4.16
C ALA A 110 6.50 -4.92 4.28
N TYR A 111 5.53 -4.33 3.60
CA TYR A 111 4.18 -4.87 3.51
C TYR A 111 3.77 -5.02 2.04
N PHE A 112 3.36 -6.22 1.67
CA PHE A 112 2.82 -6.54 0.35
C PHE A 112 1.30 -6.55 0.42
N ILE A 113 0.68 -5.60 -0.30
CA ILE A 113 -0.77 -5.45 -0.32
C ILE A 113 -1.42 -6.77 -0.73
N SER A 114 -2.20 -7.34 0.15
CA SER A 114 -2.90 -8.61 -0.05
C SER A 114 -4.29 -8.46 -0.67
N THR A 115 -4.72 -7.24 -1.01
CA THR A 115 -6.00 -6.97 -1.67
C THR A 115 -6.17 -7.88 -2.89
N CYS A 116 -7.22 -8.72 -2.87
CA CYS A 116 -7.51 -9.66 -3.94
C CYS A 116 -7.90 -8.90 -5.22
N ASP A 117 -7.26 -9.25 -6.34
CA ASP A 117 -7.71 -8.82 -7.66
C ASP A 117 -8.95 -9.63 -8.07
N CYS A 118 -10.11 -9.13 -7.71
CA CYS A 118 -11.39 -9.78 -7.98
C CYS A 118 -12.00 -9.35 -9.31
N ASP A 119 -11.19 -9.23 -10.38
CA ASP A 119 -11.67 -8.88 -11.72
C ASP A 119 -12.67 -9.94 -12.23
N PRO A 120 -13.95 -9.58 -12.43
CA PRO A 120 -14.96 -10.52 -12.88
C PRO A 120 -14.68 -11.10 -14.28
N ARG A 121 -13.80 -10.44 -15.08
CA ARG A 121 -13.40 -10.93 -16.40
C ARG A 121 -12.48 -12.15 -16.32
N ARG A 122 -11.83 -12.38 -15.19
CA ARG A 122 -10.95 -13.53 -14.95
C ARG A 122 -11.67 -14.76 -14.39
N GLY A 123 -12.96 -14.70 -14.17
CA GLY A 123 -13.90 -15.83 -13.98
C GLY A 123 -13.92 -16.49 -12.62
N VAL A 124 -12.85 -16.55 -11.88
CA VAL A 124 -12.77 -17.18 -10.55
C VAL A 124 -11.98 -16.26 -9.63
N TYR A 125 -12.22 -16.37 -8.31
CA TYR A 125 -11.34 -15.79 -7.32
C TYR A 125 -9.90 -16.26 -7.51
N ASP A 126 -9.18 -15.59 -8.40
CA ASP A 126 -7.75 -15.79 -8.47
C ASP A 126 -7.10 -15.03 -7.32
N THR A 127 -6.83 -15.75 -6.24
CA THR A 127 -6.07 -15.21 -5.11
C THR A 127 -4.58 -15.06 -5.45
N THR A 128 -4.16 -15.41 -6.65
CA THR A 128 -2.78 -15.30 -7.11
C THR A 128 -2.38 -13.84 -7.28
N TYR A 129 -3.26 -13.06 -7.91
CA TYR A 129 -2.98 -11.66 -8.19
C TYR A 129 -3.56 -10.74 -7.13
N THR A 130 -2.82 -9.69 -6.85
CA THR A 130 -3.22 -8.61 -5.94
C THR A 130 -3.39 -7.31 -6.68
N THR A 131 -4.14 -6.39 -6.09
CA THR A 131 -4.32 -5.05 -6.62
C THR A 131 -4.23 -4.02 -5.51
N TYR A 132 -3.91 -2.80 -5.87
CA TYR A 132 -3.95 -1.62 -5.00
C TYR A 132 -5.19 -0.74 -5.25
N CYS A 133 -6.04 -1.13 -6.20
CA CYS A 133 -7.23 -0.39 -6.63
C CYS A 133 -8.45 -1.32 -6.77
N GLY A 134 -8.66 -2.18 -5.77
CA GLY A 134 -9.72 -3.18 -5.79
C GLY A 134 -11.12 -2.64 -5.46
N PRO A 135 -12.15 -3.47 -5.64
CA PRO A 135 -13.45 -3.23 -5.05
C PRO A 135 -13.40 -3.46 -3.53
N ILE A 136 -14.45 -3.00 -2.84
CA ILE A 136 -14.71 -3.34 -1.45
C ILE A 136 -16.13 -3.90 -1.32
N ASP A 137 -16.24 -5.19 -1.55
CA ASP A 137 -17.46 -5.98 -1.32
C ASP A 137 -17.11 -7.19 -0.43
N ALA A 138 -18.11 -7.95 -0.05
CA ALA A 138 -17.93 -9.13 0.79
C ALA A 138 -16.94 -10.13 0.19
N LYS A 139 -16.92 -10.23 -1.12
CA LYS A 139 -16.08 -11.11 -1.91
C LYS A 139 -14.61 -10.66 -1.86
N ALA A 140 -14.35 -9.38 -2.10
CA ALA A 140 -13.02 -8.81 -2.06
C ALA A 140 -12.43 -8.89 -0.65
N VAL A 141 -13.21 -8.59 0.39
CA VAL A 141 -12.77 -8.65 1.78
C VAL A 141 -12.40 -10.08 2.18
N LEU A 142 -13.26 -11.06 1.86
CA LEU A 142 -12.97 -12.46 2.15
C LEU A 142 -11.78 -12.98 1.33
N GLY A 143 -11.68 -12.61 0.06
CA GLY A 143 -10.56 -12.99 -0.83
C GLY A 143 -9.25 -12.43 -0.33
N THR A 144 -9.22 -11.15 0.11
CA THR A 144 -8.06 -10.50 0.71
C THR A 144 -7.60 -11.24 1.97
N TRP A 145 -8.52 -11.53 2.88
CA TRP A 145 -8.23 -12.30 4.08
C TRP A 145 -7.71 -13.71 3.76
N ASN A 146 -8.36 -14.42 2.84
CA ASN A 146 -7.94 -15.76 2.46
C ASN A 146 -6.53 -15.78 1.86
N ARG A 147 -6.18 -14.73 1.12
CA ARG A 147 -4.86 -14.58 0.51
C ARG A 147 -3.78 -14.22 1.53
N PHE A 148 -4.08 -13.45 2.55
CA PHE A 148 -3.12 -13.03 3.57
C PHE A 148 -2.44 -14.25 4.22
N GLN A 149 -1.10 -14.25 4.29
CA GLN A 149 -0.32 -15.44 4.62
C GLN A 149 0.01 -15.58 6.10
N GLN A 150 -0.01 -14.48 6.85
CA GLN A 150 0.47 -14.47 8.25
C GLN A 150 -0.64 -14.47 9.30
N LYS A 151 -1.76 -15.14 9.02
CA LYS A 151 -2.91 -15.26 9.94
C LYS A 151 -2.60 -15.88 11.29
N GLU A 152 -1.46 -16.58 11.43
CA GLU A 152 -1.01 -17.14 12.70
C GLU A 152 -0.40 -16.09 13.62
N PHE A 153 0.02 -14.96 13.07
CA PHE A 153 0.72 -13.91 13.81
C PHE A 153 -0.07 -12.61 13.86
N ASP A 154 -1.00 -12.42 12.92
CA ASP A 154 -1.73 -11.16 12.77
C ASP A 154 -3.19 -11.44 12.37
N ASP A 155 -4.11 -10.74 12.99
CA ASP A 155 -5.55 -10.76 12.68
C ASP A 155 -6.00 -9.53 11.86
N VAL A 156 -5.05 -8.69 11.45
CA VAL A 156 -5.27 -7.49 10.63
C VAL A 156 -4.60 -7.62 9.27
N THR A 157 -5.27 -7.17 8.23
CA THR A 157 -4.70 -7.03 6.89
C THR A 157 -5.29 -5.81 6.19
N MET A 158 -4.54 -5.25 5.26
CA MET A 158 -4.95 -4.08 4.49
C MET A 158 -5.79 -4.49 3.26
N ILE A 159 -6.88 -3.76 3.04
CA ILE A 159 -7.56 -3.74 1.74
C ILE A 159 -7.49 -2.32 1.15
N SER A 160 -6.81 -2.19 0.03
CA SER A 160 -6.73 -0.95 -0.74
C SER A 160 -7.81 -0.94 -1.80
N TYR A 161 -8.75 0.01 -1.74
CA TYR A 161 -9.90 0.04 -2.62
C TYR A 161 -10.16 1.41 -3.25
N GLY A 162 -10.84 1.39 -4.37
CA GLY A 162 -11.12 2.56 -5.20
C GLY A 162 -10.51 2.40 -6.59
N TRP A 163 -11.09 3.05 -7.59
CA TRP A 163 -10.61 2.95 -8.96
C TRP A 163 -9.29 3.70 -9.15
N GLY A 164 -8.30 3.01 -9.66
CA GLY A 164 -7.00 3.51 -10.08
C GLY A 164 -6.86 3.56 -11.61
N ASP A 165 -5.63 3.42 -12.11
CA ASP A 165 -5.30 3.35 -13.55
C ASP A 165 -5.90 4.51 -14.39
N GLY A 166 -5.65 5.73 -13.98
CA GLY A 166 -6.18 6.91 -14.68
C GLY A 166 -7.06 7.80 -13.82
N GLY A 167 -7.16 7.45 -12.54
CA GLY A 167 -7.89 8.22 -11.56
C GLY A 167 -9.36 7.83 -11.45
N GLY A 168 -9.93 8.05 -10.30
CA GLY A 168 -11.31 7.71 -9.97
C GLY A 168 -11.54 7.67 -8.48
N GLY A 169 -10.77 6.87 -7.76
CA GLY A 169 -10.92 6.65 -6.33
C GLY A 169 -12.19 5.87 -5.96
N PRO A 170 -12.61 5.88 -4.69
CA PRO A 170 -13.76 5.12 -4.23
C PRO A 170 -15.08 5.71 -4.73
N THR A 171 -16.00 4.84 -5.15
CA THR A 171 -17.36 5.21 -5.53
C THR A 171 -18.27 5.31 -4.30
N ARG A 172 -19.46 5.90 -4.49
CA ARG A 172 -20.48 5.93 -3.43
C ARG A 172 -20.90 4.53 -3.01
N GLU A 173 -20.98 3.61 -3.96
CA GLU A 173 -21.30 2.21 -3.70
C GLU A 173 -20.22 1.54 -2.85
N MET A 174 -18.95 1.72 -3.17
CA MET A 174 -17.83 1.21 -2.37
C MET A 174 -17.87 1.73 -0.94
N LEU A 175 -18.15 3.02 -0.74
CA LEU A 175 -18.26 3.61 0.59
C LEU A 175 -19.46 3.05 1.37
N GLU A 176 -20.57 2.78 0.71
CA GLU A 176 -21.75 2.14 1.32
C GLU A 176 -21.48 0.67 1.67
N GLN A 177 -20.81 -0.07 0.80
CA GLN A 177 -20.37 -1.44 1.05
C GLN A 177 -19.46 -1.49 2.28
N GLN A 178 -18.46 -0.62 2.33
CA GLN A 178 -17.55 -0.52 3.48
C GLN A 178 -18.31 -0.27 4.79
N ARG A 179 -19.27 0.67 4.81
CA ARG A 179 -20.08 0.95 6.00
C ARG A 179 -20.86 -0.27 6.47
N ARG A 180 -21.45 -1.05 5.56
CA ARG A 180 -22.18 -2.28 5.89
C ARG A 180 -21.24 -3.36 6.44
N LEU A 181 -20.09 -3.57 5.80
CA LEU A 181 -19.08 -4.52 6.24
C LEU A 181 -18.47 -4.16 7.61
N ALA A 182 -18.40 -2.88 7.94
CA ALA A 182 -17.95 -2.41 9.24
C ALA A 182 -18.87 -2.84 10.41
N HIS A 183 -20.16 -3.09 10.15
CA HIS A 183 -21.07 -3.65 11.16
C HIS A 183 -20.85 -5.15 11.44
N GLY A 184 -20.12 -5.83 10.55
CA GLY A 184 -19.87 -7.25 10.62
C GLY A 184 -20.93 -8.08 9.88
N VAL A 185 -20.44 -9.00 9.08
CA VAL A 185 -21.24 -10.01 8.38
C VAL A 185 -20.72 -11.38 8.79
N PRO A 186 -21.58 -12.33 9.19
CA PRO A 186 -21.11 -13.65 9.62
C PRO A 186 -20.22 -14.32 8.55
N GLY A 187 -19.05 -14.78 8.95
CA GLY A 187 -18.09 -15.45 8.06
C GLY A 187 -17.23 -14.52 7.20
N ILE A 188 -17.34 -13.20 7.37
CA ILE A 188 -16.53 -12.20 6.65
C ILE A 188 -15.81 -11.32 7.67
N PRO A 189 -14.51 -11.01 7.47
CA PRO A 189 -13.80 -10.08 8.33
C PRO A 189 -14.49 -8.72 8.42
N ARG A 190 -14.44 -8.11 9.58
CA ARG A 190 -14.94 -6.73 9.75
C ARG A 190 -13.95 -5.76 9.12
N THR A 191 -14.47 -4.71 8.53
CA THR A 191 -13.66 -3.65 7.94
C THR A 191 -13.73 -2.38 8.79
N LYS A 192 -12.64 -1.64 8.84
CA LYS A 192 -12.62 -0.25 9.33
C LYS A 192 -11.92 0.65 8.31
N MET A 193 -12.29 1.90 8.27
CA MET A 193 -11.51 2.92 7.56
C MET A 193 -10.31 3.30 8.43
N ALA A 194 -9.15 3.34 7.80
CA ALA A 194 -7.92 3.73 8.47
C ALA A 194 -7.01 4.47 7.49
N THR A 195 -6.09 5.24 8.01
CA THR A 195 -4.96 5.78 7.25
C THR A 195 -3.93 4.68 6.99
N LEU A 196 -2.99 4.92 6.07
CA LEU A 196 -1.88 4.02 5.82
C LEU A 196 -1.04 3.82 7.09
N GLN A 197 -0.73 4.92 7.79
CA GLN A 197 0.07 4.86 9.02
C GLN A 197 -0.63 4.06 10.12
N GLU A 198 -1.92 4.34 10.40
CA GLU A 198 -2.70 3.57 11.38
C GLU A 198 -2.73 2.08 11.06
N THR A 199 -2.87 1.73 9.77
CA THR A 199 -2.88 0.33 9.33
C THR A 199 -1.52 -0.34 9.55
N LEU A 200 -0.43 0.33 9.18
CA LEU A 200 0.91 -0.22 9.35
C LEU A 200 1.32 -0.28 10.84
N ASP A 201 0.85 0.63 11.67
CA ASP A 201 1.07 0.58 13.13
C ASP A 201 0.39 -0.64 13.78
N GLU A 202 -0.71 -1.10 13.21
CA GLU A 202 -1.40 -2.32 13.68
C GLU A 202 -0.76 -3.61 13.19
N ILE A 203 -0.14 -3.60 11.99
CA ILE A 203 0.45 -4.80 11.37
C ILE A 203 1.93 -5.00 11.77
N GLU A 204 2.70 -3.95 12.08
CA GLU A 204 4.11 -4.02 12.44
C GLU A 204 4.36 -4.50 13.87
#